data_76d9fe8a6b933a1aeaf753fb96f4d794
#
_entry.id   76d9fe8a6b933a1aeaf753fb96f4d794
#
_cell.length_a   1.000
_cell.length_b   1.000
_cell.length_c   1.000
_cell.angle_alpha   90.00
_cell.angle_beta   90.00
_cell.angle_gamma   90.00
#
_symmetry.space_group_name_H-M   'P 1'
#
loop_
_entity.id
_entity.type
_entity.pdbx_description
1 polymer ?
#
loop_
_entity_poly.entity_id
_entity_poly.type
_entity_poly.pdbx_seq_one_letter_code
_entity_poly.pdbx_strand_id
1 'polypeptide(L)'
;ITGLGFLATLRQRILSPLGMNNTSGGFEARSALADQAGWHAHVQGRPVAIESLFTDQFLGAGGMVVSGVDALQWLRLHLGGGLVNGVQVVERKALLETHTPQVVARPGSDILSLFCPDAHMASYGLGWAVSDLQGHPLVCHSGAIFGATSMTLLLPSDGIGIAVYANSAAPVTTPLAYALASVLLNLPPRDWAAWYESATLRALGQTTHEAAALADTALQTDHPLDLTPFVGRFEHPADGELLLSATEGGLMGHVPQGYRMGFRALPMLKAGEQVFRVLFEHTERQSAPPGELRFTIANGYAVSVLFSFGVGSREFTRSDRN
;
A
#
# COMPACT_ATOMS: atom_id res chain seq x y z
N ILE A 1 -8.78 -23.02 11.02
CA ILE A 1 -9.33 -23.90 9.96
C ILE A 1 -8.31 -24.99 9.60
N THR A 2 -7.07 -24.64 9.23
CA THR A 2 -6.03 -25.62 8.85
C THR A 2 -5.12 -26.05 10.00
N GLY A 3 -5.07 -25.31 11.09
CA GLY A 3 -4.08 -25.47 12.17
C GLY A 3 -2.66 -25.04 11.79
N LEU A 4 -2.45 -24.58 10.57
CA LEU A 4 -1.16 -24.13 10.03
C LEU A 4 -1.13 -22.59 9.96
N GLY A 5 0.07 -22.01 10.04
CA GLY A 5 0.28 -20.59 9.75
C GLY A 5 -0.02 -20.23 8.29
N PHE A 6 -0.19 -18.92 8.01
CA PHE A 6 -0.58 -18.41 6.69
C PHE A 6 0.34 -18.92 5.56
N LEU A 7 1.66 -18.75 5.69
CA LEU A 7 2.62 -19.15 4.64
C LEU A 7 2.65 -20.65 4.41
N ALA A 8 2.58 -21.47 5.49
CA ALA A 8 2.55 -22.92 5.37
C ALA A 8 1.27 -23.39 4.66
N THR A 9 0.13 -22.79 4.98
CA THR A 9 -1.15 -23.06 4.31
C THR A 9 -1.11 -22.67 2.84
N LEU A 10 -0.61 -21.47 2.54
CA LEU A 10 -0.49 -20.97 1.16
C LEU A 10 0.45 -21.87 0.34
N ARG A 11 1.60 -22.23 0.89
CA ARG A 11 2.55 -23.14 0.22
C ARG A 11 1.92 -24.50 -0.08
N GLN A 12 1.29 -25.10 0.93
CA GLN A 12 0.69 -26.43 0.79
C GLN A 12 -0.50 -26.46 -0.18
N ARG A 13 -1.35 -25.41 -0.13
CA ARG A 13 -2.64 -25.44 -0.84
C ARG A 13 -2.59 -24.80 -2.22
N ILE A 14 -1.66 -23.88 -2.44
CA ILE A 14 -1.62 -23.06 -3.66
C ILE A 14 -0.26 -23.16 -4.35
N LEU A 15 0.84 -22.73 -3.69
CA LEU A 15 2.11 -22.55 -4.37
C LEU A 15 2.71 -23.86 -4.87
N SER A 16 2.75 -24.91 -4.03
CA SER A 16 3.31 -26.20 -4.42
C SER A 16 2.47 -26.89 -5.51
N PRO A 17 1.12 -26.97 -5.41
CA PRO A 17 0.29 -27.50 -6.50
C PRO A 17 0.42 -26.76 -7.84
N LEU A 18 0.71 -25.44 -7.80
CA LEU A 18 0.95 -24.64 -9.00
C LEU A 18 2.39 -24.69 -9.51
N GLY A 19 3.31 -25.32 -8.78
CA GLY A 19 4.73 -25.30 -9.10
C GLY A 19 5.38 -23.92 -8.93
N MET A 20 4.81 -23.04 -8.11
CA MET A 20 5.34 -21.68 -7.81
C MET A 20 6.50 -21.77 -6.82
N ASN A 21 7.61 -22.33 -7.26
CA ASN A 21 8.76 -22.66 -6.41
C ASN A 21 9.65 -21.45 -6.11
N ASN A 22 9.56 -20.38 -6.92
CA ASN A 22 10.30 -19.12 -6.74
C ASN A 22 9.42 -18.04 -6.10
N THR A 23 8.35 -18.45 -5.42
CA THR A 23 7.49 -17.57 -4.64
C THR A 23 7.74 -17.78 -3.16
N SER A 24 7.98 -16.70 -2.46
CA SER A 24 8.26 -16.70 -1.03
C SER A 24 7.45 -15.63 -0.32
N GLY A 25 7.41 -15.70 1.00
CA GLY A 25 6.79 -14.70 1.86
C GLY A 25 7.54 -14.63 3.18
N GLY A 26 7.47 -13.46 3.81
CA GLY A 26 8.19 -13.20 5.04
C GLY A 26 9.60 -12.63 4.82
N PHE A 27 10.02 -11.85 5.80
CA PHE A 27 11.30 -11.14 5.74
C PHE A 27 12.50 -12.10 5.68
N GLU A 28 12.53 -13.09 6.57
CA GLU A 28 13.67 -14.04 6.64
C GLU A 28 13.77 -14.90 5.38
N ALA A 29 12.65 -15.48 4.94
CA ALA A 29 12.63 -16.32 3.75
C ALA A 29 13.03 -15.55 2.49
N ARG A 30 12.63 -14.28 2.39
CA ARG A 30 13.01 -13.39 1.30
C ARG A 30 14.49 -13.03 1.37
N SER A 31 15.01 -12.69 2.54
CA SER A 31 16.43 -12.34 2.72
C SER A 31 17.38 -13.48 2.36
N ALA A 32 16.90 -14.72 2.36
CA ALA A 32 17.64 -15.91 1.96
C ALA A 32 17.63 -16.17 0.43
N LEU A 33 16.84 -15.41 -0.36
CA LEU A 33 16.81 -15.57 -1.81
C LEU A 33 18.08 -15.01 -2.44
N ALA A 34 18.80 -15.84 -3.19
CA ALA A 34 20.02 -15.45 -3.89
C ALA A 34 19.75 -14.51 -5.09
N ASP A 35 18.59 -14.72 -5.74
CA ASP A 35 18.15 -13.93 -6.91
C ASP A 35 16.90 -13.16 -6.53
N GLN A 36 17.08 -11.90 -6.13
CA GLN A 36 15.99 -10.98 -5.83
C GLN A 36 16.29 -9.59 -6.38
N ALA A 37 15.30 -8.92 -6.90
CA ALA A 37 15.42 -7.54 -7.34
C ALA A 37 15.65 -6.60 -6.14
N GLY A 38 16.61 -5.70 -6.26
CA GLY A 38 16.80 -4.60 -5.30
C GLY A 38 15.63 -3.61 -5.34
N TRP A 39 15.44 -2.86 -4.29
CA TRP A 39 14.35 -1.90 -4.12
C TRP A 39 14.85 -0.49 -4.42
N HIS A 40 14.05 0.33 -5.12
CA HIS A 40 14.47 1.66 -5.51
C HIS A 40 13.38 2.69 -5.20
N ALA A 41 13.72 3.67 -4.38
CA ALA A 41 12.96 4.90 -4.27
C ALA A 41 13.35 5.87 -5.41
N HIS A 42 12.51 6.86 -5.67
CA HIS A 42 12.84 7.95 -6.59
C HIS A 42 13.17 9.21 -5.78
N VAL A 43 14.42 9.66 -5.88
CA VAL A 43 14.92 10.87 -5.23
C VAL A 43 15.27 11.86 -6.34
N GLN A 44 14.60 13.01 -6.38
CA GLN A 44 14.80 14.04 -7.43
C GLN A 44 14.73 13.46 -8.86
N GLY A 45 13.78 12.55 -9.09
CA GLY A 45 13.56 11.90 -10.39
C GLY A 45 14.57 10.79 -10.74
N ARG A 46 15.48 10.40 -9.84
CA ARG A 46 16.48 9.34 -10.06
C ARG A 46 16.18 8.13 -9.17
N PRO A 47 16.30 6.90 -9.69
CA PRO A 47 16.20 5.71 -8.85
C PRO A 47 17.40 5.62 -7.90
N VAL A 48 17.11 5.43 -6.60
CA VAL A 48 18.10 5.23 -5.55
C VAL A 48 17.80 3.92 -4.86
N ALA A 49 18.79 3.03 -4.75
CA ALA A 49 18.62 1.79 -4.05
C ALA A 49 18.32 2.04 -2.56
N ILE A 50 17.33 1.31 -2.04
CA ILE A 50 16.92 1.38 -0.63
C ILE A 50 16.87 0.00 -0.01
N GLU A 51 17.03 -0.07 1.30
CA GLU A 51 16.77 -1.29 2.04
C GLU A 51 15.26 -1.57 2.11
N SER A 52 14.91 -2.85 2.13
CA SER A 52 13.53 -3.25 2.30
C SER A 52 13.05 -2.95 3.72
N LEU A 53 12.03 -2.13 3.83
CA LEU A 53 11.35 -1.81 5.10
C LEU A 53 10.20 -2.77 5.41
N PHE A 54 10.08 -3.85 4.65
CA PHE A 54 8.95 -4.77 4.72
C PHE A 54 9.04 -5.69 5.95
N THR A 55 7.91 -5.92 6.63
CA THR A 55 7.78 -6.81 7.78
C THR A 55 6.74 -7.91 7.53
N ASP A 56 6.79 -8.99 8.31
CA ASP A 56 5.91 -10.15 8.19
C ASP A 56 4.44 -9.86 8.55
N GLN A 57 4.16 -8.73 9.16
CA GLN A 57 2.81 -8.35 9.57
C GLN A 57 1.86 -8.08 8.39
N PHE A 58 2.40 -7.81 7.21
CA PHE A 58 1.62 -7.53 5.99
C PHE A 58 1.54 -8.69 5.00
N LEU A 59 1.92 -9.91 5.41
CA LEU A 59 2.01 -11.06 4.52
C LEU A 59 0.73 -11.30 3.71
N GLY A 60 -0.44 -11.17 4.34
CA GLY A 60 -1.72 -11.34 3.67
C GLY A 60 -2.12 -10.22 2.72
N ALA A 61 -1.54 -9.01 2.89
CA ALA A 61 -1.88 -7.83 2.09
C ALA A 61 -0.84 -7.48 1.02
N GLY A 62 0.44 -7.88 1.20
CA GLY A 62 1.49 -7.45 0.27
C GLY A 62 2.86 -8.07 0.52
N GLY A 63 2.98 -9.08 1.39
CA GLY A 63 4.25 -9.67 1.81
C GLY A 63 4.83 -10.75 0.93
N MET A 64 4.23 -11.01 -0.22
CA MET A 64 4.70 -12.05 -1.12
C MET A 64 5.71 -11.50 -2.11
N VAL A 65 6.79 -12.25 -2.32
CA VAL A 65 7.78 -12.04 -3.39
C VAL A 65 7.55 -13.13 -4.44
N VAL A 66 7.40 -12.73 -5.68
CA VAL A 66 7.04 -13.63 -6.77
C VAL A 66 7.97 -13.44 -7.96
N SER A 67 8.35 -14.54 -8.62
CA SER A 67 9.03 -14.47 -9.91
C SER A 67 8.02 -14.28 -11.06
N GLY A 68 8.47 -13.73 -12.20
CA GLY A 68 7.60 -13.59 -13.38
C GLY A 68 7.05 -14.93 -13.85
N VAL A 69 7.81 -16.01 -13.76
CA VAL A 69 7.36 -17.36 -14.16
C VAL A 69 6.25 -17.86 -13.23
N ASP A 70 6.40 -17.66 -11.93
CA ASP A 70 5.38 -18.07 -10.96
C ASP A 70 4.11 -17.22 -11.09
N ALA A 71 4.25 -15.92 -11.40
CA ALA A 71 3.11 -15.05 -11.68
C ALA A 71 2.26 -15.55 -12.83
N LEU A 72 2.86 -16.15 -13.89
CA LEU A 72 2.10 -16.76 -14.98
C LEU A 72 1.26 -17.96 -14.49
N GLN A 73 1.73 -18.74 -13.54
CA GLN A 73 0.94 -19.83 -12.97
C GLN A 73 -0.26 -19.30 -12.17
N TRP A 74 -0.07 -18.19 -11.45
CA TRP A 74 -1.17 -17.49 -10.78
C TRP A 74 -2.23 -16.98 -11.76
N LEU A 75 -1.81 -16.34 -12.86
CA LEU A 75 -2.74 -15.91 -13.92
C LEU A 75 -3.50 -17.07 -14.53
N ARG A 76 -2.80 -18.18 -14.83
CA ARG A 76 -3.42 -19.40 -15.37
C ARG A 76 -4.45 -20.00 -14.43
N LEU A 77 -4.18 -20.01 -13.11
CA LEU A 77 -5.14 -20.46 -12.12
C LEU A 77 -6.46 -19.69 -12.20
N HIS A 78 -6.37 -18.37 -12.26
CA HIS A 78 -7.55 -17.50 -12.32
C HIS A 78 -8.30 -17.63 -13.63
N LEU A 79 -7.61 -17.60 -14.76
CA LEU A 79 -8.21 -17.75 -16.10
C LEU A 79 -8.79 -19.16 -16.32
N GLY A 80 -8.17 -20.18 -15.75
CA GLY A 80 -8.64 -21.57 -15.80
C GLY A 80 -9.76 -21.91 -14.82
N GLY A 81 -10.24 -20.92 -14.05
CA GLY A 81 -11.27 -21.17 -13.04
C GLY A 81 -10.82 -22.15 -11.95
N GLY A 82 -9.58 -22.08 -11.54
CA GLY A 82 -8.99 -22.93 -10.51
C GLY A 82 -8.32 -24.20 -11.06
N LEU A 83 -8.40 -24.44 -12.38
CA LEU A 83 -7.80 -25.59 -13.06
C LEU A 83 -6.47 -25.19 -13.69
N VAL A 84 -5.39 -25.91 -13.40
CA VAL A 84 -4.08 -25.72 -14.02
C VAL A 84 -3.51 -27.10 -14.43
N ASN A 85 -3.10 -27.24 -15.68
CA ASN A 85 -2.54 -28.47 -16.24
C ASN A 85 -3.40 -29.74 -15.96
N GLY A 86 -4.74 -29.60 -16.02
CA GLY A 86 -5.68 -30.68 -15.76
C GLY A 86 -5.94 -30.99 -14.27
N VAL A 87 -5.32 -30.26 -13.35
CA VAL A 87 -5.50 -30.42 -11.89
C VAL A 87 -6.34 -29.27 -11.33
N GLN A 88 -7.42 -29.60 -10.61
CA GLN A 88 -8.22 -28.61 -9.88
C GLN A 88 -7.50 -28.27 -8.57
N VAL A 89 -6.83 -27.11 -8.56
CA VAL A 89 -6.07 -26.60 -7.38
C VAL A 89 -6.99 -25.85 -6.41
N VAL A 90 -7.89 -25.05 -6.98
CA VAL A 90 -8.91 -24.31 -6.20
C VAL A 90 -10.27 -24.62 -6.80
N GLU A 91 -11.26 -24.90 -5.94
CA GLU A 91 -12.62 -25.09 -6.41
C GLU A 91 -13.11 -23.88 -7.22
N ARG A 92 -13.69 -24.12 -8.41
CA ARG A 92 -14.11 -23.06 -9.33
C ARG A 92 -15.03 -22.02 -8.67
N LYS A 93 -16.00 -22.51 -7.88
CA LYS A 93 -16.94 -21.65 -7.17
C LYS A 93 -16.23 -20.72 -6.17
N ALA A 94 -15.30 -21.26 -5.40
CA ALA A 94 -14.53 -20.49 -4.41
C ALA A 94 -13.62 -19.46 -5.10
N LEU A 95 -13.01 -19.79 -6.24
CA LEU A 95 -12.20 -18.83 -7.00
C LEU A 95 -13.07 -17.71 -7.57
N LEU A 96 -14.20 -18.04 -8.21
CA LEU A 96 -15.10 -17.05 -8.81
C LEU A 96 -15.73 -16.14 -7.75
N GLU A 97 -15.93 -16.63 -6.53
CA GLU A 97 -16.38 -15.80 -5.41
C GLU A 97 -15.39 -14.64 -5.13
N THR A 98 -14.08 -14.86 -5.32
CA THR A 98 -13.10 -13.80 -5.17
C THR A 98 -13.24 -12.68 -6.20
N HIS A 99 -13.77 -12.98 -7.38
CA HIS A 99 -14.06 -12.05 -8.48
C HIS A 99 -15.47 -11.45 -8.41
N THR A 100 -16.26 -11.85 -7.42
CA THR A 100 -17.63 -11.35 -7.26
C THR A 100 -17.63 -10.05 -6.47
N PRO A 101 -18.34 -8.99 -6.92
CA PRO A 101 -18.48 -7.76 -6.18
C PRO A 101 -19.02 -7.98 -4.76
N GLN A 102 -18.28 -7.56 -3.75
CA GLN A 102 -18.66 -7.60 -2.33
C GLN A 102 -18.97 -6.19 -1.81
N VAL A 103 -18.24 -5.19 -2.30
CA VAL A 103 -18.39 -3.78 -1.90
C VAL A 103 -18.44 -2.93 -3.17
N VAL A 104 -19.42 -2.04 -3.25
CA VAL A 104 -19.52 -1.07 -4.34
C VAL A 104 -18.58 0.10 -4.05
N ALA A 105 -17.70 0.40 -5.01
CA ALA A 105 -16.86 1.58 -4.97
C ALA A 105 -17.51 2.74 -5.74
N ARG A 106 -17.40 3.95 -5.23
CA ARG A 106 -17.91 5.14 -5.94
C ARG A 106 -16.88 5.54 -7.01
N PRO A 107 -17.27 5.64 -8.29
CA PRO A 107 -16.37 6.15 -9.31
C PRO A 107 -15.83 7.54 -8.95
N GLY A 108 -14.53 7.74 -9.10
CA GLY A 108 -13.88 9.03 -8.90
C GLY A 108 -13.56 9.44 -7.46
N SER A 109 -13.98 8.69 -6.44
CA SER A 109 -13.75 9.04 -5.04
C SER A 109 -12.71 8.19 -4.33
N ASP A 110 -12.34 7.03 -4.89
CA ASP A 110 -11.52 6.04 -4.20
C ASP A 110 -10.31 5.63 -5.02
N ILE A 111 -9.32 5.07 -4.33
CA ILE A 111 -8.14 4.45 -4.93
C ILE A 111 -8.50 3.43 -6.03
N LEU A 112 -9.68 2.83 -5.97
CA LEU A 112 -10.20 1.92 -7.00
C LEU A 112 -10.43 2.62 -8.35
N SER A 113 -10.72 3.92 -8.38
CA SER A 113 -10.84 4.68 -9.62
C SER A 113 -9.52 4.79 -10.38
N LEU A 114 -8.39 4.66 -9.67
CA LEU A 114 -7.05 4.59 -10.28
C LEU A 114 -6.77 3.24 -10.94
N PHE A 115 -7.52 2.19 -10.57
CA PHE A 115 -7.34 0.84 -11.08
C PHE A 115 -8.32 0.48 -12.19
N CYS A 116 -9.39 1.23 -12.34
CA CYS A 116 -10.46 0.95 -13.29
C CYS A 116 -10.74 2.21 -14.14
N PRO A 117 -9.89 2.48 -15.16
CA PRO A 117 -10.08 3.64 -16.02
C PRO A 117 -11.40 3.55 -16.80
N ASP A 118 -12.11 4.67 -16.84
CA ASP A 118 -13.38 4.82 -17.57
C ASP A 118 -14.52 3.88 -17.13
N ALA A 119 -14.36 3.25 -15.97
CA ALA A 119 -15.37 2.34 -15.45
C ALA A 119 -16.66 3.10 -15.11
N HIS A 120 -17.77 2.59 -15.61
CA HIS A 120 -19.10 3.09 -15.22
C HIS A 120 -19.48 2.59 -13.82
N MET A 121 -18.94 1.44 -13.45
CA MET A 121 -19.11 0.81 -12.14
C MET A 121 -17.81 0.20 -11.69
N ALA A 122 -17.42 0.46 -10.46
CA ALA A 122 -16.30 -0.20 -9.82
C ALA A 122 -16.75 -0.84 -8.51
N SER A 123 -16.22 -2.00 -8.22
CA SER A 123 -16.50 -2.74 -7.00
C SER A 123 -15.24 -3.45 -6.52
N TYR A 124 -15.28 -3.93 -5.29
CA TYR A 124 -14.20 -4.73 -4.74
C TYR A 124 -14.73 -6.09 -4.31
N GLY A 125 -14.05 -7.13 -4.77
CA GLY A 125 -14.31 -8.52 -4.40
C GLY A 125 -13.44 -8.95 -3.22
N LEU A 126 -12.98 -10.19 -3.22
CA LEU A 126 -12.07 -10.69 -2.19
C LEU A 126 -10.61 -10.58 -2.68
N GLY A 127 -10.04 -9.40 -2.50
CA GLY A 127 -8.68 -9.06 -2.92
C GLY A 127 -8.56 -8.61 -4.39
N TRP A 128 -9.66 -8.26 -5.05
CA TRP A 128 -9.71 -7.83 -6.44
C TRP A 128 -10.61 -6.62 -6.64
N ALA A 129 -10.16 -5.66 -7.41
CA ALA A 129 -11.04 -4.69 -8.03
C ALA A 129 -11.77 -5.37 -9.21
N VAL A 130 -13.07 -5.15 -9.29
CA VAL A 130 -13.95 -5.77 -10.31
C VAL A 130 -14.67 -4.65 -11.05
N SER A 131 -14.53 -4.63 -12.37
CA SER A 131 -15.02 -3.56 -13.22
C SER A 131 -15.10 -4.01 -14.68
N ASP A 132 -15.03 -3.06 -15.61
CA ASP A 132 -14.87 -3.31 -17.04
C ASP A 132 -13.78 -2.41 -17.65
N LEU A 133 -13.19 -2.87 -18.73
CA LEU A 133 -12.36 -2.09 -19.64
C LEU A 133 -13.06 -2.02 -21.01
N GLN A 134 -13.75 -0.89 -21.26
CA GLN A 134 -14.49 -0.68 -22.51
C GLN A 134 -15.46 -1.84 -22.84
N GLY A 135 -16.17 -2.38 -21.85
CA GLY A 135 -17.11 -3.48 -21.97
C GLY A 135 -16.51 -4.88 -21.78
N HIS A 136 -15.20 -5.03 -21.67
CA HIS A 136 -14.54 -6.28 -21.31
C HIS A 136 -14.48 -6.44 -19.79
N PRO A 137 -15.09 -7.50 -19.21
CA PRO A 137 -15.01 -7.73 -17.76
C PRO A 137 -13.56 -7.75 -17.27
N LEU A 138 -13.28 -6.90 -16.28
CA LEU A 138 -11.95 -6.67 -15.74
C LEU A 138 -11.89 -7.05 -14.27
N VAL A 139 -10.90 -7.85 -13.92
CA VAL A 139 -10.52 -8.16 -12.54
C VAL A 139 -9.06 -7.80 -12.36
N CYS A 140 -8.74 -6.89 -11.45
CA CYS A 140 -7.36 -6.43 -11.31
C CYS A 140 -7.01 -6.07 -9.87
N HIS A 141 -5.72 -6.03 -9.57
CA HIS A 141 -5.19 -5.45 -8.34
C HIS A 141 -3.80 -4.90 -8.57
N SER A 142 -3.54 -3.73 -8.02
CA SER A 142 -2.19 -3.17 -7.99
C SER A 142 -1.50 -3.45 -6.66
N GLY A 143 -0.20 -3.23 -6.62
CA GLY A 143 0.59 -3.24 -5.39
C GLY A 143 1.59 -2.10 -5.39
N ALA A 144 1.77 -1.49 -4.24
CA ALA A 144 2.81 -0.49 -4.04
C ALA A 144 3.35 -0.64 -2.62
N ILE A 145 4.61 -0.97 -2.53
CA ILE A 145 5.38 -0.98 -1.29
C ILE A 145 6.66 -0.17 -1.50
N PHE A 146 7.37 0.12 -0.44
CA PHE A 146 8.59 0.91 -0.55
C PHE A 146 9.56 0.36 -1.60
N GLY A 147 9.74 1.11 -2.68
CA GLY A 147 10.69 0.78 -3.73
C GLY A 147 10.27 -0.32 -4.72
N ALA A 148 9.01 -0.76 -4.69
CA ALA A 148 8.47 -1.70 -5.67
C ALA A 148 6.99 -1.43 -5.97
N THR A 149 6.59 -1.65 -7.22
CA THR A 149 5.19 -1.57 -7.66
C THR A 149 4.80 -2.79 -8.48
N SER A 150 3.52 -3.12 -8.49
CA SER A 150 2.98 -4.22 -9.27
C SER A 150 1.59 -3.91 -9.81
N MET A 151 1.20 -4.61 -10.87
CA MET A 151 -0.16 -4.66 -11.39
C MET A 151 -0.45 -6.05 -11.91
N THR A 152 -1.55 -6.64 -11.47
CA THR A 152 -2.12 -7.86 -12.00
C THR A 152 -3.46 -7.55 -12.59
N LEU A 153 -3.68 -7.93 -13.85
CA LEU A 153 -4.87 -7.65 -14.63
C LEU A 153 -5.34 -8.92 -15.32
N LEU A 154 -6.61 -9.22 -15.18
CA LEU A 154 -7.29 -10.35 -15.79
C LEU A 154 -8.48 -9.84 -16.60
N LEU A 155 -8.63 -10.35 -17.81
CA LEU A 155 -9.80 -10.21 -18.67
C LEU A 155 -10.36 -11.62 -18.90
N PRO A 156 -11.15 -12.14 -17.95
CA PRO A 156 -11.51 -13.55 -17.92
C PRO A 156 -12.28 -14.00 -19.16
N SER A 157 -13.14 -13.14 -19.72
CA SER A 157 -13.93 -13.44 -20.94
C SER A 157 -13.08 -13.51 -22.20
N ASP A 158 -11.91 -12.84 -22.19
CA ASP A 158 -10.99 -12.77 -23.32
C ASP A 158 -9.82 -13.75 -23.18
N GLY A 159 -9.70 -14.42 -22.02
CA GLY A 159 -8.61 -15.34 -21.72
C GLY A 159 -7.26 -14.65 -21.56
N ILE A 160 -7.25 -13.36 -21.24
CA ILE A 160 -6.04 -12.53 -21.12
C ILE A 160 -5.69 -12.35 -19.65
N GLY A 161 -4.42 -12.57 -19.30
CA GLY A 161 -3.85 -12.26 -17.98
C GLY A 161 -2.52 -11.55 -18.14
N ILE A 162 -2.35 -10.45 -17.40
CA ILE A 162 -1.17 -9.59 -17.46
C ILE A 162 -0.67 -9.39 -16.04
N ALA A 163 0.64 -9.57 -15.82
CA ALA A 163 1.32 -9.20 -14.59
C ALA A 163 2.51 -8.33 -14.91
N VAL A 164 2.60 -7.17 -14.27
CA VAL A 164 3.70 -6.22 -14.43
C VAL A 164 4.29 -5.93 -13.05
N TYR A 165 5.60 -6.10 -12.93
CA TYR A 165 6.35 -5.83 -11.71
C TYR A 165 7.47 -4.85 -11.99
N ALA A 166 7.68 -3.91 -11.11
CA ALA A 166 8.83 -2.99 -11.14
C ALA A 166 9.46 -2.91 -9.76
N ASN A 167 10.77 -3.03 -9.72
CA ASN A 167 11.58 -2.82 -8.52
C ASN A 167 11.86 -1.32 -8.29
N SER A 168 10.83 -0.54 -8.45
CA SER A 168 10.88 0.93 -8.38
C SER A 168 9.55 1.47 -7.84
N ALA A 169 9.62 2.56 -7.10
CA ALA A 169 8.45 3.33 -6.68
C ALA A 169 7.78 4.12 -7.82
N ALA A 170 8.36 4.09 -9.03
CA ALA A 170 7.77 4.77 -10.19
C ALA A 170 6.40 4.15 -10.54
N PRO A 171 5.37 4.96 -10.87
CA PRO A 171 4.02 4.49 -11.12
C PRO A 171 3.85 3.97 -12.56
N VAL A 172 4.69 3.03 -12.98
CA VAL A 172 4.76 2.54 -14.38
C VAL A 172 3.94 1.27 -14.62
N THR A 173 3.67 0.48 -13.59
CA THR A 173 3.09 -0.86 -13.74
C THR A 173 1.65 -0.83 -14.20
N THR A 174 0.84 0.08 -13.65
CA THR A 174 -0.58 0.24 -14.02
C THR A 174 -0.73 0.70 -15.48
N PRO A 175 -0.15 1.83 -15.93
CA PRO A 175 -0.31 2.26 -17.31
C PRO A 175 0.23 1.25 -18.33
N LEU A 176 1.32 0.56 -18.02
CA LEU A 176 1.87 -0.48 -18.89
C LEU A 176 0.93 -1.68 -19.00
N ALA A 177 0.31 -2.13 -17.89
CA ALA A 177 -0.65 -3.24 -17.94
C ALA A 177 -1.87 -2.89 -18.82
N TYR A 178 -2.39 -1.66 -18.73
CA TYR A 178 -3.49 -1.21 -19.57
C TYR A 178 -3.10 -1.02 -21.03
N ALA A 179 -1.89 -0.54 -21.31
CA ALA A 179 -1.36 -0.46 -22.67
C ALA A 179 -1.28 -1.85 -23.32
N LEU A 180 -0.77 -2.84 -22.59
CA LEU A 180 -0.71 -4.24 -23.06
C LEU A 180 -2.11 -4.82 -23.27
N ALA A 181 -3.05 -4.60 -22.33
CA ALA A 181 -4.43 -5.05 -22.47
C ALA A 181 -5.09 -4.44 -23.71
N SER A 182 -4.90 -3.15 -23.94
CA SER A 182 -5.45 -2.46 -25.13
C SER A 182 -4.93 -3.03 -26.43
N VAL A 183 -3.63 -3.33 -26.51
CA VAL A 183 -3.03 -3.97 -27.70
C VAL A 183 -3.60 -5.36 -27.92
N LEU A 184 -3.72 -6.18 -26.87
CA LEU A 184 -4.24 -7.55 -26.96
C LEU A 184 -5.72 -7.60 -27.31
N LEU A 185 -6.49 -6.59 -26.93
CA LEU A 185 -7.91 -6.45 -27.25
C LEU A 185 -8.17 -5.69 -28.56
N ASN A 186 -7.12 -5.21 -29.25
CA ASN A 186 -7.24 -4.34 -30.44
C ASN A 186 -8.08 -3.08 -30.17
N LEU A 187 -7.98 -2.50 -28.97
CA LEU A 187 -8.65 -1.24 -28.63
C LEU A 187 -7.97 -0.06 -29.31
N PRO A 188 -8.70 1.06 -29.49
CA PRO A 188 -8.11 2.30 -30.00
C PRO A 188 -6.90 2.73 -29.19
N PRO A 189 -5.84 3.27 -29.82
CA PRO A 189 -4.67 3.76 -29.12
C PRO A 189 -5.02 4.84 -28.09
N ARG A 190 -4.42 4.74 -26.91
CA ARG A 190 -4.57 5.70 -25.81
C ARG A 190 -3.23 5.91 -25.14
N ASP A 191 -2.94 7.15 -24.73
CA ASP A 191 -1.81 7.46 -23.86
C ASP A 191 -2.17 7.10 -22.40
N TRP A 192 -1.90 5.86 -22.04
CA TRP A 192 -2.16 5.34 -20.71
C TRP A 192 -1.26 5.97 -19.64
N ALA A 193 -0.06 6.43 -20.00
CA ALA A 193 0.83 7.11 -19.08
C ALA A 193 0.26 8.48 -18.68
N ALA A 194 -0.11 9.31 -19.67
CA ALA A 194 -0.74 10.60 -19.41
C ALA A 194 -2.09 10.48 -18.69
N TRP A 195 -2.88 9.43 -19.01
CA TRP A 195 -4.11 9.15 -18.27
C TRP A 195 -3.83 8.87 -16.79
N TYR A 196 -2.89 7.96 -16.49
CA TYR A 196 -2.58 7.56 -15.12
C TYR A 196 -1.98 8.70 -14.31
N GLU A 197 -1.10 9.49 -14.91
CA GLU A 197 -0.56 10.72 -14.31
C GLU A 197 -1.68 11.69 -13.93
N SER A 198 -2.59 11.98 -14.86
CA SER A 198 -3.73 12.86 -14.62
C SER A 198 -4.67 12.32 -13.54
N ALA A 199 -4.93 11.01 -13.52
CA ALA A 199 -5.75 10.38 -12.50
C ALA A 199 -5.09 10.44 -11.12
N THR A 200 -3.78 10.20 -11.06
CA THR A 200 -2.98 10.29 -9.83
C THR A 200 -2.95 11.72 -9.30
N LEU A 201 -2.73 12.71 -10.17
CA LEU A 201 -2.74 14.13 -9.79
C LEU A 201 -4.11 14.56 -9.27
N ARG A 202 -5.22 14.07 -9.85
CA ARG A 202 -6.57 14.35 -9.33
C ARG A 202 -6.77 13.73 -7.95
N ALA A 203 -6.37 12.49 -7.75
CA ALA A 203 -6.48 11.81 -6.46
C ALA A 203 -5.60 12.48 -5.40
N LEU A 204 -4.38 12.90 -5.77
CA LEU A 204 -3.48 13.67 -4.91
C LEU A 204 -3.95 15.11 -4.74
N GLY A 205 -4.57 15.73 -5.75
CA GLY A 205 -5.10 17.10 -5.68
C GLY A 205 -6.23 17.25 -4.66
N GLN A 206 -7.03 16.22 -4.47
CA GLN A 206 -7.99 16.18 -3.37
C GLN A 206 -7.30 16.11 -2.00
N THR A 207 -6.17 15.40 -1.92
CA THR A 207 -5.35 15.33 -0.70
C THR A 207 -4.40 16.52 -0.54
N THR A 208 -3.94 17.14 -1.64
CA THR A 208 -3.03 18.30 -1.57
C THR A 208 -3.75 19.63 -1.30
N HIS A 209 -5.02 19.77 -1.63
CA HIS A 209 -5.81 20.93 -1.16
C HIS A 209 -5.99 20.91 0.35
N GLU A 210 -6.22 19.73 0.92
CA GLU A 210 -6.22 19.56 2.38
C GLU A 210 -4.81 19.71 2.96
N ALA A 211 -3.78 19.17 2.28
CA ALA A 211 -2.38 19.28 2.70
C ALA A 211 -1.79 20.69 2.51
N ALA A 212 -2.19 21.43 1.46
CA ALA A 212 -1.76 22.81 1.25
C ALA A 212 -2.41 23.77 2.24
N ALA A 213 -3.69 23.55 2.59
CA ALA A 213 -4.34 24.28 3.69
C ALA A 213 -3.65 24.00 5.04
N LEU A 214 -3.00 22.82 5.19
CA LEU A 214 -2.21 22.46 6.36
C LEU A 214 -0.75 22.97 6.27
N ALA A 215 -0.19 23.12 5.06
CA ALA A 215 1.19 23.59 4.87
C ALA A 215 1.37 25.10 5.15
N ASP A 216 0.33 25.88 4.90
CA ASP A 216 0.32 27.34 5.15
C ASP A 216 0.28 27.68 6.65
N THR A 217 0.11 26.67 7.50
CA THR A 217 0.08 26.78 8.96
C THR A 217 1.35 26.31 9.65
N ALA A 218 2.41 25.99 8.92
CA ALA A 218 3.71 25.67 9.52
C ALA A 218 4.33 26.94 10.13
N LEU A 219 4.34 27.03 11.46
CA LEU A 219 4.91 28.18 12.16
C LEU A 219 6.43 28.16 12.16
N GLN A 220 6.97 29.32 11.84
CA GLN A 220 8.18 29.81 12.47
C GLN A 220 7.78 30.36 13.86
N THR A 221 8.02 29.60 14.92
CA THR A 221 7.93 30.13 16.28
C THR A 221 9.27 30.70 16.67
N ASP A 222 9.29 31.96 17.08
CA ASP A 222 10.48 32.62 17.63
C ASP A 222 10.91 32.06 19.01
N HIS A 223 10.16 31.09 19.54
CA HIS A 223 10.48 30.41 20.80
C HIS A 223 10.43 28.88 20.61
N PRO A 224 11.42 28.15 21.15
CA PRO A 224 11.40 26.68 21.12
C PRO A 224 10.19 26.18 21.92
N LEU A 225 9.41 25.32 21.29
CA LEU A 225 8.29 24.62 21.94
C LEU A 225 8.84 23.65 22.99
N ASP A 226 8.32 23.69 24.22
CA ASP A 226 8.58 22.62 25.18
C ASP A 226 7.96 21.32 24.72
N LEU A 227 8.80 20.38 24.32
CA LEU A 227 8.42 19.06 23.82
C LEU A 227 8.21 18.02 24.92
N THR A 228 8.57 18.35 26.17
CA THR A 228 8.48 17.43 27.32
C THR A 228 7.09 16.79 27.50
N PRO A 229 5.98 17.52 27.30
CA PRO A 229 4.64 16.94 27.42
C PRO A 229 4.34 15.78 26.47
N PHE A 230 4.99 15.76 25.30
CA PHE A 230 4.68 14.87 24.18
C PHE A 230 5.58 13.64 24.11
N VAL A 231 6.68 13.65 24.85
CA VAL A 231 7.65 12.54 24.90
C VAL A 231 7.09 11.42 25.75
N GLY A 232 7.26 10.16 25.30
CA GLY A 232 6.88 8.99 26.07
C GLY A 232 6.50 7.81 25.21
N ARG A 233 5.96 6.81 25.88
CA ARG A 233 5.51 5.54 25.31
C ARG A 233 3.99 5.54 25.24
N PHE A 234 3.46 5.22 24.06
CA PHE A 234 2.03 5.13 23.80
C PHE A 234 1.73 3.77 23.15
N GLU A 235 0.60 3.17 23.48
CA GLU A 235 0.22 1.84 23.03
C GLU A 235 -1.14 1.84 22.33
N HIS A 236 -1.25 0.99 21.31
CA HIS A 236 -2.51 0.66 20.64
C HIS A 236 -2.65 -0.87 20.54
N PRO A 237 -3.83 -1.45 20.86
CA PRO A 237 -4.00 -2.91 20.95
C PRO A 237 -3.68 -3.67 19.67
N ALA A 238 -3.91 -3.05 18.51
CA ALA A 238 -3.67 -3.69 17.20
C ALA A 238 -2.33 -3.31 16.57
N ASP A 239 -1.83 -2.08 16.84
CA ASP A 239 -0.66 -1.54 16.15
C ASP A 239 0.60 -1.51 17.04
N GLY A 240 0.48 -1.93 18.29
CA GLY A 240 1.60 -2.04 19.24
C GLY A 240 2.01 -0.70 19.84
N GLU A 241 3.31 -0.51 20.02
CA GLU A 241 3.89 0.61 20.75
C GLU A 241 4.35 1.73 19.81
N LEU A 242 4.07 2.97 20.18
CA LEU A 242 4.62 4.20 19.59
C LEU A 242 5.51 4.88 20.62
N LEU A 243 6.81 4.94 20.35
CA LEU A 243 7.78 5.64 21.18
C LEU A 243 8.09 7.01 20.57
N LEU A 244 7.88 8.08 21.35
CA LEU A 244 8.19 9.46 20.97
C LEU A 244 9.31 10.03 21.84
N SER A 245 10.32 10.60 21.21
CA SER A 245 11.44 11.30 21.83
C SER A 245 11.59 12.72 21.27
N ALA A 246 12.11 13.64 22.08
CA ALA A 246 12.37 14.99 21.64
C ALA A 246 13.68 15.07 20.84
N THR A 247 13.67 15.90 19.80
CA THR A 247 14.84 16.27 19.00
C THR A 247 14.90 17.78 18.82
N GLU A 248 15.97 18.29 18.24
CA GLU A 248 16.06 19.70 17.89
C GLU A 248 14.97 20.06 16.87
N GLY A 249 14.00 20.87 17.29
CA GLY A 249 12.90 21.37 16.46
C GLY A 249 11.69 20.46 16.31
N GLY A 250 11.59 19.31 17.04
CA GLY A 250 10.41 18.45 16.94
C GLY A 250 10.49 17.14 17.71
N LEU A 251 9.60 16.22 17.37
CA LEU A 251 9.59 14.86 17.91
C LEU A 251 10.16 13.89 16.89
N MET A 252 10.83 12.87 17.39
CA MET A 252 11.18 11.66 16.62
C MET A 252 10.35 10.51 17.15
N GLY A 253 9.76 9.74 16.24
CA GLY A 253 8.95 8.59 16.58
C GLY A 253 9.41 7.33 15.85
N HIS A 254 9.20 6.20 16.52
CA HIS A 254 9.31 4.87 15.95
C HIS A 254 8.00 4.15 16.15
N VAL A 255 7.48 3.55 15.08
CA VAL A 255 6.38 2.58 15.15
C VAL A 255 7.01 1.19 15.15
N PRO A 256 7.11 0.51 16.33
CA PRO A 256 7.96 -0.67 16.48
C PRO A 256 7.45 -1.90 15.75
N GLN A 257 6.13 -2.01 15.58
CA GLN A 257 5.51 -3.19 15.00
C GLN A 257 4.90 -2.85 13.64
N GLY A 258 5.47 -3.42 12.57
CA GLY A 258 4.93 -3.34 11.22
C GLY A 258 5.65 -2.40 10.28
N TYR A 259 6.09 -1.27 10.72
CA TYR A 259 6.89 -0.35 9.94
C TYR A 259 8.20 -0.10 10.71
N ARG A 260 9.32 -0.60 10.21
CA ARG A 260 10.64 -0.17 10.68
C ARG A 260 10.94 1.25 10.19
N MET A 261 9.96 2.15 10.33
CA MET A 261 10.09 3.53 9.91
C MET A 261 10.22 4.43 11.12
N GLY A 262 11.37 5.11 11.20
CA GLY A 262 11.49 6.33 11.95
C GLY A 262 10.73 7.47 11.25
N PHE A 263 10.21 8.39 12.02
CA PHE A 263 9.64 9.62 11.51
C PHE A 263 10.03 10.81 12.39
N ARG A 264 10.12 11.97 11.79
CA ARG A 264 10.16 13.25 12.51
C ARG A 264 8.78 13.87 12.51
N ALA A 265 8.38 14.45 13.61
CA ALA A 265 7.14 15.20 13.69
C ALA A 265 7.45 16.66 14.07
N LEU A 266 7.10 17.58 13.19
CA LEU A 266 7.31 19.01 13.37
C LEU A 266 6.04 19.65 13.95
N PRO A 267 6.15 20.54 14.95
CA PRO A 267 5.00 21.20 15.54
C PRO A 267 4.27 22.05 14.49
N MET A 268 2.94 22.00 14.55
CA MET A 268 2.06 22.84 13.75
C MET A 268 1.18 23.66 14.71
N LEU A 269 1.08 24.98 14.53
CA LEU A 269 0.11 25.75 15.28
C LEU A 269 -1.25 25.73 14.55
N LYS A 270 -2.17 24.97 15.10
CA LYS A 270 -3.58 25.26 14.95
C LYS A 270 -4.07 25.88 16.26
N ALA A 271 -4.83 26.97 16.19
CA ALA A 271 -5.31 27.67 17.37
C ALA A 271 -5.98 26.71 18.36
N GLY A 272 -5.33 26.51 19.52
CA GLY A 272 -5.83 25.67 20.61
C GLY A 272 -5.59 24.16 20.48
N GLU A 273 -4.95 23.67 19.41
CA GLU A 273 -4.66 22.24 19.22
C GLU A 273 -3.15 21.98 19.19
N GLN A 274 -2.76 20.87 19.80
CA GLN A 274 -1.36 20.43 19.82
C GLN A 274 -1.15 19.37 18.73
N VAL A 275 -0.79 19.85 17.54
CA VAL A 275 -0.69 19.05 16.31
C VAL A 275 0.73 19.09 15.78
N PHE A 276 1.23 17.94 15.35
CA PHE A 276 2.54 17.79 14.73
C PHE A 276 2.40 17.16 13.36
N ARG A 277 3.12 17.69 12.39
CA ARG A 277 3.24 17.12 11.06
C ARG A 277 4.30 16.03 11.03
N VAL A 278 3.94 14.85 10.57
CA VAL A 278 4.86 13.71 10.47
C VAL A 278 5.58 13.71 9.13
N LEU A 279 6.91 13.59 9.19
CA LEU A 279 7.82 13.42 8.07
C LEU A 279 8.55 12.10 8.24
N PHE A 280 8.36 11.16 7.34
CA PHE A 280 9.03 9.85 7.41
C PHE A 280 10.47 9.94 6.94
N GLU A 281 11.42 9.34 7.67
CA GLU A 281 12.87 9.52 7.47
C GLU A 281 13.42 9.02 6.13
N HIS A 282 12.73 8.19 5.40
CA HIS A 282 13.21 7.65 4.12
C HIS A 282 12.23 7.87 2.97
N THR A 283 11.27 8.73 3.15
CA THR A 283 10.31 9.05 2.10
C THR A 283 10.48 10.50 1.68
N GLU A 284 11.39 10.76 0.76
CA GLU A 284 11.25 11.90 -0.15
C GLU A 284 10.04 11.65 -1.10
N ARG A 285 8.98 11.05 -0.57
CA ARG A 285 7.69 10.99 -1.23
C ARG A 285 7.03 12.34 -1.09
N GLN A 286 7.29 13.21 -2.04
CA GLN A 286 6.44 14.37 -2.29
C GLN A 286 4.97 14.00 -2.59
N SER A 287 4.63 12.70 -2.65
CA SER A 287 3.31 12.19 -3.03
C SER A 287 2.54 11.44 -1.93
N ALA A 288 3.13 11.15 -0.78
CA ALA A 288 2.35 10.63 0.35
C ALA A 288 1.74 11.81 1.13
N PRO A 289 0.45 11.78 1.48
CA PRO A 289 -0.11 12.79 2.37
C PRO A 289 0.71 12.80 3.67
N PRO A 290 1.06 13.99 4.19
CA PRO A 290 1.78 14.09 5.44
C PRO A 290 0.97 13.42 6.54
N GLY A 291 1.62 12.63 7.39
CA GLY A 291 1.00 12.14 8.60
C GLY A 291 0.80 13.28 9.61
N GLU A 292 -0.09 13.09 10.55
CA GLU A 292 -0.37 14.04 11.62
C GLU A 292 -0.38 13.31 12.96
N LEU A 293 0.26 13.90 13.98
CA LEU A 293 0.07 13.52 15.38
C LEU A 293 -0.75 14.61 16.06
N ARG A 294 -1.87 14.22 16.65
CA ARG A 294 -2.71 15.12 17.44
C ARG A 294 -2.78 14.60 18.87
N PHE A 295 -2.34 15.41 19.84
CA PHE A 295 -2.24 15.02 21.23
C PHE A 295 -3.43 15.49 22.05
N THR A 296 -3.89 14.63 22.95
CA THR A 296 -4.79 14.98 24.04
C THR A 296 -3.93 15.19 25.31
N ILE A 297 -3.98 16.38 25.87
CA ILE A 297 -3.21 16.75 27.06
C ILE A 297 -4.09 16.73 28.31
N ALA A 298 -3.61 16.10 29.37
CA ALA A 298 -4.18 16.17 30.71
C ALA A 298 -3.07 16.30 31.75
N ASN A 299 -3.27 17.16 32.74
CA ASN A 299 -2.29 17.42 33.81
C ASN A 299 -0.89 17.80 33.30
N GLY A 300 -0.81 18.52 32.20
CA GLY A 300 0.45 18.98 31.60
C GLY A 300 1.19 17.96 30.75
N TYR A 301 0.60 16.77 30.48
CA TYR A 301 1.21 15.72 29.65
C TYR A 301 0.22 15.13 28.67
N ALA A 302 0.72 14.63 27.53
CA ALA A 302 -0.08 13.88 26.57
C ALA A 302 -0.53 12.56 27.21
N VAL A 303 -1.85 12.34 27.25
CA VAL A 303 -2.46 11.08 27.72
C VAL A 303 -2.80 10.17 26.56
N SER A 304 -3.04 10.73 25.37
CA SER A 304 -3.17 9.97 24.13
C SER A 304 -2.64 10.77 22.94
N VAL A 305 -2.39 10.06 21.85
CA VAL A 305 -2.02 10.63 20.56
C VAL A 305 -2.81 9.95 19.44
N LEU A 306 -3.54 10.74 18.67
CA LEU A 306 -4.15 10.29 17.42
C LEU A 306 -3.11 10.42 16.33
N PHE A 307 -2.67 9.28 15.80
CA PHE A 307 -1.76 9.22 14.67
C PHE A 307 -2.56 8.97 13.40
N SER A 308 -2.60 9.95 12.52
CA SER A 308 -3.25 9.89 11.22
C SER A 308 -2.19 9.66 10.14
N PHE A 309 -2.38 8.61 9.35
CA PHE A 309 -1.42 8.21 8.32
C PHE A 309 -2.16 7.53 7.15
N GLY A 310 -1.93 8.03 5.94
CA GLY A 310 -2.58 7.49 4.74
C GLY A 310 -4.11 7.57 4.81
N VAL A 311 -4.77 6.42 4.76
CA VAL A 311 -6.24 6.30 4.73
C VAL A 311 -6.88 6.04 6.11
N GLY A 312 -6.11 6.15 7.19
CA GLY A 312 -6.62 5.82 8.52
C GLY A 312 -5.99 6.61 9.65
N SER A 313 -6.64 6.57 10.80
CA SER A 313 -6.14 7.14 12.05
C SER A 313 -6.18 6.08 13.15
N ARG A 314 -5.21 6.14 14.06
CA ARG A 314 -5.12 5.27 15.23
C ARG A 314 -4.85 6.10 16.47
N GLU A 315 -5.60 5.85 17.53
CA GLU A 315 -5.38 6.51 18.82
C GLU A 315 -4.55 5.60 19.73
N PHE A 316 -3.37 6.06 20.08
CA PHE A 316 -2.46 5.42 21.02
C PHE A 316 -2.63 6.05 22.39
N THR A 317 -2.73 5.24 23.43
CA THR A 317 -2.85 5.69 24.82
C THR A 317 -1.49 5.61 25.51
N ARG A 318 -1.18 6.58 26.35
CA ARG A 318 0.10 6.60 27.10
C ARG A 318 0.19 5.40 28.06
N SER A 319 1.34 4.72 28.04
CA SER A 319 1.58 3.51 28.87
C SER A 319 2.74 3.64 29.87
N ASP A 320 3.55 4.70 29.79
CA ASP A 320 4.73 4.89 30.65
C ASP A 320 4.49 5.73 31.93
N ARG A 321 3.25 6.14 32.17
CA ARG A 321 2.84 6.88 33.38
C ARG A 321 1.52 6.33 33.89
N ASN A 322 1.56 5.62 34.99
CA ASN A 322 0.43 5.27 35.86
C ASN A 322 0.33 6.25 37.03
#